data_b41dce3142d7aad87f6f48d33b9f37ba
#
_entry.id   b41dce3142d7aad87f6f48d33b9f37ba
#
_cell.length_a   1.000
_cell.length_b   1.000
_cell.length_c   1.000
_cell.angle_alpha   90.00
_cell.angle_beta   90.00
_cell.angle_gamma   90.00
#
_symmetry.space_group_name_H-M   'P 1'
#
loop_
_entity.id
_entity.type
_entity.pdbx_description
1 polymer ?
#
loop_
_entity_poly.entity_id
_entity_poly.type
_entity_poly.pdbx_seq_one_letter_code
_entity_poly.pdbx_strand_id
1 'polypeptide(L)'
;LDVTYNSMNISTYKKVLSKYATGITVVAKKNNKNLIEGITVNSFVSISLKPAYISWSLDKTSSSFKKFKNLKLFNIYILSAKQIEVSNYFSSKNEVQKNSIIAKNLLKNNLAVLNCKTIKKINIGDHLFFVAKVFKFNLKKEEKPLIYFASKYKKLL
;
A
#
# COMPACT_ATOMS: atom_id res chain seq x y z
N LEU A 1 -10.20 -22.08 -25.97
CA LEU A 1 -10.95 -22.32 -24.73
C LEU A 1 -11.56 -21.01 -24.29
N ASP A 2 -12.78 -20.71 -24.84
CA ASP A 2 -13.61 -19.62 -24.34
C ASP A 2 -14.09 -19.99 -22.94
N VAL A 3 -13.38 -19.48 -21.95
CA VAL A 3 -13.91 -19.44 -20.59
C VAL A 3 -14.98 -18.34 -20.63
N THR A 4 -16.21 -18.75 -20.89
CA THR A 4 -17.36 -17.87 -20.66
C THR A 4 -17.33 -17.42 -19.22
N TYR A 5 -17.02 -16.15 -18.98
CA TYR A 5 -17.14 -15.50 -17.69
C TYR A 5 -18.62 -15.39 -17.29
N ASN A 6 -19.28 -16.53 -17.16
CA ASN A 6 -20.59 -16.61 -16.58
C ASN A 6 -20.50 -16.26 -15.08
N SER A 7 -20.85 -15.01 -14.78
CA SER A 7 -21.21 -14.51 -13.44
C SER A 7 -20.29 -14.94 -12.30
N MET A 8 -19.00 -14.52 -12.36
CA MET A 8 -18.13 -14.63 -11.19
C MET A 8 -18.77 -13.91 -10.01
N ASN A 9 -19.13 -14.64 -8.95
CA ASN A 9 -19.63 -14.04 -7.73
C ASN A 9 -18.49 -13.26 -7.04
N ILE A 10 -18.49 -11.95 -7.19
CA ILE A 10 -17.45 -11.05 -6.66
C ILE A 10 -17.30 -11.19 -5.14
N SER A 11 -18.38 -11.43 -4.41
CA SER A 11 -18.32 -11.64 -2.95
C SER A 11 -17.54 -12.90 -2.61
N THR A 12 -17.79 -14.00 -3.32
CA THR A 12 -17.05 -15.25 -3.15
C THR A 12 -15.59 -15.09 -3.55
N TYR A 13 -15.32 -14.41 -4.67
CA TYR A 13 -13.95 -14.14 -5.11
C TYR A 13 -13.17 -13.32 -4.07
N LYS A 14 -13.77 -12.29 -3.48
CA LYS A 14 -13.15 -11.54 -2.37
C LYS A 14 -12.84 -12.43 -1.17
N LYS A 15 -13.70 -13.38 -0.84
CA LYS A 15 -13.46 -14.36 0.24
C LYS A 15 -12.25 -15.25 -0.08
N VAL A 16 -12.13 -15.71 -1.33
CA VAL A 16 -10.96 -16.50 -1.78
C VAL A 16 -9.70 -15.67 -1.62
N LEU A 17 -9.66 -14.44 -2.17
CA LEU A 17 -8.49 -13.57 -2.06
C LEU A 17 -8.12 -13.24 -0.61
N SER A 18 -9.11 -13.13 0.29
CA SER A 18 -8.87 -12.84 1.70
C SER A 18 -8.13 -13.97 2.45
N LYS A 19 -8.03 -15.18 1.85
CA LYS A 19 -7.25 -16.30 2.41
C LYS A 19 -5.75 -16.15 2.17
N TYR A 20 -5.34 -15.24 1.31
CA TYR A 20 -3.95 -14.90 1.13
C TYR A 20 -3.53 -13.84 2.14
N ALA A 21 -2.74 -14.23 3.14
CA ALA A 21 -2.22 -13.30 4.13
C ALA A 21 -1.19 -12.35 3.52
N THR A 22 -1.34 -11.06 3.75
CA THR A 22 -0.41 -10.04 3.27
C THR A 22 0.12 -9.20 4.41
N GLY A 23 1.26 -8.57 4.21
CA GLY A 23 1.65 -7.41 4.99
C GLY A 23 0.79 -6.18 4.64
N ILE A 24 0.92 -5.14 5.42
CA ILE A 24 0.30 -3.83 5.17
C ILE A 24 1.38 -2.78 4.98
N THR A 25 1.21 -1.96 3.95
CA THR A 25 2.10 -0.85 3.66
C THR A 25 1.32 0.45 3.47
N VAL A 26 1.99 1.58 3.70
CA VAL A 26 1.50 2.90 3.29
C VAL A 26 2.39 3.42 2.17
N VAL A 27 1.79 3.68 1.01
CA VAL A 27 2.42 4.43 -0.08
C VAL A 27 2.19 5.90 0.21
N ALA A 28 3.26 6.69 0.36
CA ALA A 28 3.14 8.09 0.74
C ALA A 28 4.08 9.00 -0.04
N LYS A 29 3.63 10.25 -0.20
CA LYS A 29 4.41 11.37 -0.74
C LYS A 29 4.27 12.59 0.15
N LYS A 30 5.14 13.57 -0.03
CA LYS A 30 4.93 14.92 0.50
C LYS A 30 4.21 15.77 -0.53
N ASN A 31 3.25 16.57 -0.09
CA ASN A 31 2.61 17.56 -0.93
C ASN A 31 3.39 18.88 -0.92
N ASN A 32 2.91 19.89 -1.66
CA ASN A 32 3.54 21.21 -1.77
C ASN A 32 3.65 21.97 -0.43
N LYS A 33 2.87 21.58 0.59
CA LYS A 33 2.94 22.11 1.96
C LYS A 33 3.80 21.26 2.88
N ASN A 34 4.61 20.35 2.33
CA ASN A 34 5.46 19.40 3.05
C ASN A 34 4.69 18.45 3.99
N LEU A 35 3.38 18.29 3.77
CA LEU A 35 2.53 17.37 4.53
C LEU A 35 2.54 15.99 3.88
N ILE A 36 2.45 14.95 4.71
CA ILE A 36 2.38 13.57 4.22
C ILE A 36 0.98 13.26 3.73
N GLU A 37 0.87 12.89 2.46
CA GLU A 37 -0.30 12.26 1.85
C GLU A 37 0.02 10.80 1.63
N GLY A 38 -0.88 9.91 2.01
CA GLY A 38 -0.65 8.47 1.93
C GLY A 38 -1.91 7.69 1.58
N ILE A 39 -1.70 6.46 1.17
CA ILE A 39 -2.74 5.45 0.96
C ILE A 39 -2.26 4.10 1.50
N THR A 40 -3.10 3.44 2.28
CA THR A 40 -2.84 2.08 2.76
C THR A 40 -3.11 1.07 1.65
N VAL A 41 -2.16 0.20 1.41
CA VAL A 41 -2.28 -0.87 0.43
C VAL A 41 -1.72 -2.20 0.99
N ASN A 42 -2.29 -3.31 0.53
CA ASN A 42 -1.79 -4.66 0.75
C ASN A 42 -1.31 -5.32 -0.56
N SER A 43 -1.31 -4.56 -1.65
CA SER A 43 -0.91 -5.03 -2.99
C SER A 43 0.60 -4.89 -3.26
N PHE A 44 1.39 -4.51 -2.25
CA PHE A 44 2.84 -4.40 -2.37
C PHE A 44 3.48 -5.76 -2.62
N VAL A 45 4.33 -5.85 -3.66
CA VAL A 45 5.12 -7.05 -3.99
C VAL A 45 6.52 -6.63 -4.46
N SER A 46 7.55 -7.37 -4.00
CA SER A 46 8.89 -7.28 -4.57
C SER A 46 8.94 -8.00 -5.92
N ILE A 47 9.59 -7.40 -6.93
CA ILE A 47 9.71 -7.97 -8.28
C ILE A 47 11.12 -8.51 -8.53
N SER A 48 12.14 -7.69 -8.26
CA SER A 48 13.54 -8.08 -8.51
C SER A 48 14.49 -7.37 -7.57
N LEU A 49 15.68 -7.95 -7.40
CA LEU A 49 16.74 -7.42 -6.54
C LEU A 49 17.80 -6.63 -7.34
N LYS A 50 18.05 -7.02 -8.58
CA LYS A 50 19.09 -6.39 -9.43
C LYS A 50 18.56 -6.18 -10.86
N PRO A 51 18.07 -4.98 -11.20
CA PRO A 51 17.83 -3.82 -10.32
C PRO A 51 16.65 -4.06 -9.37
N ALA A 52 16.66 -3.33 -8.24
CA ALA A 52 15.62 -3.46 -7.23
C ALA A 52 14.30 -2.84 -7.72
N TYR A 53 13.32 -3.68 -8.02
CA TYR A 53 11.97 -3.29 -8.45
C TYR A 53 10.90 -3.84 -7.51
N ILE A 54 9.85 -3.05 -7.35
CA ILE A 54 8.63 -3.40 -6.62
C ILE A 54 7.40 -3.06 -7.44
N SER A 55 6.26 -3.61 -7.05
CA SER A 55 4.95 -3.22 -7.57
C SER A 55 3.95 -2.96 -6.47
N TRP A 56 2.90 -2.22 -6.83
CA TRP A 56 1.69 -2.03 -6.04
C TRP A 56 0.54 -1.59 -6.95
N SER A 57 -0.70 -1.68 -6.49
CA SER A 57 -1.89 -1.35 -7.28
C SER A 57 -2.72 -0.29 -6.61
N LEU A 58 -3.28 0.62 -7.42
CA LEU A 58 -4.17 1.71 -7.01
C LEU A 58 -5.55 1.49 -7.63
N ASP A 59 -6.56 1.33 -6.79
CA ASP A 59 -7.95 1.25 -7.21
C ASP A 59 -8.40 2.56 -7.85
N LYS A 60 -8.94 2.49 -9.08
CA LYS A 60 -9.42 3.64 -9.84
C LYS A 60 -10.63 4.33 -9.20
N THR A 61 -11.38 3.59 -8.38
CA THR A 61 -12.55 4.11 -7.64
C THR A 61 -12.17 4.75 -6.30
N SER A 62 -10.91 4.61 -5.88
CA SER A 62 -10.40 5.22 -4.65
C SER A 62 -10.49 6.75 -4.69
N SER A 63 -10.89 7.38 -3.58
CA SER A 63 -10.82 8.84 -3.41
C SER A 63 -9.41 9.41 -3.58
N SER A 64 -8.39 8.58 -3.34
CA SER A 64 -6.98 8.93 -3.53
C SER A 64 -6.50 8.83 -4.98
N PHE A 65 -7.29 8.26 -5.91
CA PHE A 65 -6.85 8.01 -7.28
C PHE A 65 -6.32 9.26 -7.98
N LYS A 66 -7.08 10.37 -7.94
CA LYS A 66 -6.68 11.64 -8.56
C LYS A 66 -5.34 12.16 -8.04
N LYS A 67 -5.05 11.96 -6.75
CA LYS A 67 -3.82 12.42 -6.08
C LYS A 67 -2.60 11.54 -6.39
N PHE A 68 -2.84 10.23 -6.64
CA PHE A 68 -1.76 9.24 -6.78
C PHE A 68 -1.55 8.71 -8.21
N LYS A 69 -2.50 8.84 -9.15
CA LYS A 69 -2.36 8.32 -10.52
C LYS A 69 -1.11 8.80 -11.27
N ASN A 70 -0.60 9.98 -10.92
CA ASN A 70 0.60 10.58 -11.53
C ASN A 70 1.83 10.53 -10.62
N LEU A 71 1.84 9.64 -9.65
CA LEU A 71 2.91 9.50 -8.68
C LEU A 71 4.23 9.15 -9.36
N LYS A 72 5.25 9.99 -9.15
CA LYS A 72 6.62 9.80 -9.71
C LYS A 72 7.58 9.35 -8.62
N LEU A 73 7.69 10.11 -7.54
CA LEU A 73 8.56 9.81 -6.38
C LEU A 73 7.68 9.60 -5.15
N PHE A 74 7.97 8.56 -4.39
CA PHE A 74 7.19 8.19 -3.22
C PHE A 74 7.97 7.27 -2.28
N ASN A 75 7.43 7.11 -1.09
CA ASN A 75 7.95 6.17 -0.12
C ASN A 75 6.92 5.06 0.14
N ILE A 76 7.40 3.84 0.35
CA ILE A 76 6.61 2.75 0.89
C ILE A 76 7.07 2.49 2.31
N TYR A 77 6.14 2.56 3.26
CA TYR A 77 6.37 2.26 4.67
C TYR A 77 5.76 0.91 5.00
N ILE A 78 6.58 -0.05 5.42
CA ILE A 78 6.12 -1.36 5.89
C ILE A 78 5.68 -1.19 7.33
N LEU A 79 4.40 -1.45 7.63
CA LEU A 79 3.82 -1.17 8.94
C LEU A 79 4.12 -2.28 9.96
N SER A 80 4.40 -1.85 11.19
CA SER A 80 4.48 -2.75 12.34
C SER A 80 3.10 -3.07 12.91
N ALA A 81 2.99 -4.15 13.68
CA ALA A 81 1.76 -4.57 14.36
C ALA A 81 1.16 -3.50 15.29
N LYS A 82 1.96 -2.50 15.70
CA LYS A 82 1.53 -1.37 16.53
C LYS A 82 0.89 -0.22 15.73
N GLN A 83 0.85 -0.33 14.39
CA GLN A 83 0.41 0.77 13.51
C GLN A 83 -0.97 0.54 12.86
N ILE A 84 -1.89 -0.17 13.54
CA ILE A 84 -3.26 -0.37 13.05
C ILE A 84 -3.96 0.99 12.82
N GLU A 85 -3.80 1.95 13.73
CA GLU A 85 -4.39 3.29 13.59
C GLU A 85 -3.85 4.04 12.35
N VAL A 86 -2.55 3.89 12.09
CA VAL A 86 -1.91 4.46 10.88
C VAL A 86 -2.53 3.85 9.62
N SER A 87 -2.69 2.53 9.61
CA SER A 87 -3.32 1.82 8.50
C SER A 87 -4.75 2.30 8.27
N ASN A 88 -5.57 2.37 9.32
CA ASN A 88 -6.95 2.85 9.25
C ASN A 88 -7.04 4.29 8.75
N TYR A 89 -6.15 5.16 9.22
CA TYR A 89 -6.12 6.56 8.83
C TYR A 89 -5.90 6.73 7.32
N PHE A 90 -4.89 6.05 6.76
CA PHE A 90 -4.55 6.15 5.34
C PHE A 90 -5.44 5.28 4.42
N SER A 91 -6.31 4.43 4.97
CA SER A 91 -7.34 3.69 4.22
C SER A 91 -8.70 4.40 4.22
N SER A 92 -8.90 5.37 5.08
CA SER A 92 -10.15 6.11 5.23
C SER A 92 -10.42 6.99 4.00
N LYS A 93 -11.69 7.05 3.57
CA LYS A 93 -12.16 7.98 2.54
C LYS A 93 -12.28 9.42 3.04
N ASN A 94 -12.34 9.60 4.35
CA ASN A 94 -12.48 10.91 4.96
C ASN A 94 -11.13 11.61 4.97
N GLU A 95 -11.04 12.72 4.27
CA GLU A 95 -9.89 13.65 4.34
C GLU A 95 -9.86 14.39 5.69
N VAL A 96 -10.20 13.70 6.78
CA VAL A 96 -10.27 14.29 8.10
C VAL A 96 -8.85 14.52 8.59
N GLN A 97 -8.55 15.80 8.63
CA GLN A 97 -7.49 16.43 9.41
C GLN A 97 -6.10 15.80 9.33
N LYS A 98 -5.20 16.60 8.81
CA LYS A 98 -3.74 16.50 8.87
C LYS A 98 -3.25 16.19 10.29
N ASN A 99 -3.46 14.96 10.76
CA ASN A 99 -3.04 14.59 12.08
C ASN A 99 -1.52 14.38 12.10
N SER A 100 -0.80 15.38 12.59
CA SER A 100 0.65 15.35 12.71
C SER A 100 1.14 14.17 13.57
N ILE A 101 0.32 13.69 14.51
CA ILE A 101 0.62 12.55 15.38
C ILE A 101 0.65 11.27 14.56
N ILE A 102 -0.35 11.03 13.71
CA ILE A 102 -0.39 9.85 12.84
C ILE A 102 0.77 9.86 11.85
N ALA A 103 1.08 11.01 11.25
CA ALA A 103 2.23 11.15 10.35
C ALA A 103 3.56 10.88 11.08
N LYS A 104 3.71 11.37 12.32
CA LYS A 104 4.88 11.07 13.17
C LYS A 104 4.96 9.58 13.49
N ASN A 105 3.82 8.94 13.81
CA ASN A 105 3.77 7.50 14.06
C ASN A 105 4.20 6.70 12.81
N LEU A 106 3.68 7.05 11.62
CA LEU A 106 4.10 6.44 10.37
C LEU A 106 5.63 6.50 10.19
N LEU A 107 6.23 7.68 10.41
CA LEU A 107 7.66 7.90 10.19
C LEU A 107 8.55 7.19 11.22
N LYS A 108 8.09 7.05 12.48
CA LYS A 108 8.91 6.53 13.57
C LYS A 108 8.80 5.02 13.76
N ASN A 109 7.59 4.48 13.67
CA ASN A 109 7.27 3.12 14.15
C ASN A 109 7.10 2.09 13.02
N ASN A 110 7.39 2.48 11.74
CA ASN A 110 7.44 1.53 10.64
C ASN A 110 8.66 0.59 10.78
N LEU A 111 8.55 -0.60 10.20
CA LEU A 111 9.62 -1.59 10.17
C LEU A 111 10.72 -1.20 9.19
N ALA A 112 10.30 -0.72 8.02
CA ALA A 112 11.21 -0.32 6.95
C ALA A 112 10.57 0.74 6.07
N VAL A 113 11.41 1.49 5.37
CA VAL A 113 10.98 2.43 4.34
C VAL A 113 11.76 2.21 3.06
N LEU A 114 11.06 2.21 1.93
CA LEU A 114 11.63 2.15 0.58
C LEU A 114 11.35 3.48 -0.11
N ASN A 115 12.40 4.13 -0.64
CA ASN A 115 12.28 5.32 -1.47
C ASN A 115 12.23 4.88 -2.93
N CYS A 116 11.16 5.21 -3.62
CA CYS A 116 10.80 4.64 -4.90
C CYS A 116 10.59 5.71 -5.97
N LYS A 117 10.91 5.31 -7.22
CA LYS A 117 10.60 6.09 -8.44
C LYS A 117 9.77 5.21 -9.37
N THR A 118 8.60 5.69 -9.76
CA THR A 118 7.77 5.02 -10.78
C THR A 118 8.53 4.88 -12.08
N ILE A 119 8.57 3.67 -12.63
CA ILE A 119 9.17 3.35 -13.92
C ILE A 119 8.09 3.11 -14.96
N LYS A 120 7.04 2.39 -14.59
CA LYS A 120 5.94 2.03 -15.50
C LYS A 120 4.61 2.04 -14.76
N LYS A 121 3.56 2.40 -15.48
CA LYS A 121 2.17 2.30 -15.05
C LYS A 121 1.39 1.51 -16.08
N ILE A 122 0.55 0.59 -15.64
CA ILE A 122 -0.25 -0.27 -16.51
C ILE A 122 -1.69 -0.25 -16.02
N ASN A 123 -2.64 0.03 -16.93
CA ASN A 123 -4.06 -0.11 -16.62
C ASN A 123 -4.44 -1.59 -16.69
N ILE A 124 -4.88 -2.16 -15.58
CA ILE A 124 -5.32 -3.56 -15.49
C ILE A 124 -6.67 -3.58 -14.77
N GLY A 125 -7.74 -3.91 -15.52
CA GLY A 125 -9.09 -3.93 -14.97
C GLY A 125 -9.46 -2.60 -14.29
N ASP A 126 -9.91 -2.71 -13.05
CA ASP A 126 -10.31 -1.59 -12.19
C ASP A 126 -9.14 -0.93 -11.42
N HIS A 127 -7.91 -1.38 -11.66
CA HIS A 127 -6.71 -0.86 -11.02
C HIS A 127 -5.72 -0.22 -11.99
N LEU A 128 -4.90 0.70 -11.43
CA LEU A 128 -3.67 1.19 -12.03
C LEU A 128 -2.49 0.52 -11.31
N PHE A 129 -1.77 -0.31 -12.05
CA PHE A 129 -0.60 -1.05 -11.55
C PHE A 129 0.66 -0.23 -11.74
N PHE A 130 1.44 -0.10 -10.67
CA PHE A 130 2.71 0.62 -10.66
C PHE A 130 3.88 -0.35 -10.57
N VAL A 131 4.87 -0.15 -11.43
CA VAL A 131 6.21 -0.71 -11.28
C VAL A 131 7.15 0.42 -10.91
N ALA A 132 7.93 0.24 -9.85
CA ALA A 132 8.84 1.28 -9.37
C ALA A 132 10.21 0.71 -9.02
N LYS A 133 11.24 1.52 -9.27
CA LYS A 133 12.60 1.25 -8.87
C LYS A 133 12.82 1.76 -7.44
N VAL A 134 13.39 0.91 -6.59
CA VAL A 134 13.87 1.30 -5.27
C VAL A 134 15.28 1.85 -5.44
N PHE A 135 15.52 3.08 -4.98
CA PHE A 135 16.83 3.72 -5.07
C PHE A 135 17.47 3.97 -3.70
N LYS A 136 16.68 3.87 -2.63
CA LYS A 136 17.13 3.95 -1.24
C LYS A 136 16.17 3.19 -0.35
N PHE A 137 16.67 2.61 0.72
CA PHE A 137 15.86 1.94 1.73
C PHE A 137 16.51 2.08 3.11
N ASN A 138 15.69 1.89 4.14
CA ASN A 138 16.15 1.87 5.51
C ASN A 138 15.33 0.84 6.30
N LEU A 139 16.02 -0.10 6.92
CA LEU A 139 15.47 -1.02 7.92
C LEU A 139 15.52 -0.31 9.28
N LYS A 140 14.38 -0.24 9.97
CA LYS A 140 14.31 0.55 11.20
C LYS A 140 14.22 -0.27 12.47
N LYS A 141 13.40 -1.31 12.48
CA LYS A 141 13.10 -2.07 13.68
C LYS A 141 12.89 -3.55 13.39
N GLU A 142 13.33 -4.39 14.31
CA GLU A 142 12.98 -5.80 14.35
C GLU A 142 11.71 -5.97 15.22
N GLU A 143 10.56 -5.64 14.66
CA GLU A 143 9.26 -5.82 15.30
C GLU A 143 8.36 -6.67 14.39
N LYS A 144 7.30 -7.23 14.97
CA LYS A 144 6.31 -8.01 14.21
C LYS A 144 5.58 -7.12 13.20
N PRO A 145 5.36 -7.58 11.94
CA PRO A 145 4.64 -6.81 10.93
C PRO A 145 3.14 -6.77 11.20
N LEU A 146 2.47 -5.77 10.66
CA LEU A 146 1.02 -5.74 10.58
C LEU A 146 0.57 -6.67 9.43
N ILE A 147 -0.25 -7.67 9.77
CA ILE A 147 -0.77 -8.67 8.83
C ILE A 147 -2.24 -8.40 8.54
N TYR A 148 -2.65 -8.62 7.28
CA TYR A 148 -4.03 -8.63 6.85
C TYR A 148 -4.42 -10.02 6.35
N PHE A 149 -5.39 -10.62 7.00
CA PHE A 149 -5.87 -11.97 6.69
C PHE A 149 -7.36 -12.09 7.01
N ALA A 150 -8.12 -12.75 6.14
CA ALA A 150 -9.57 -12.93 6.28
C ALA A 150 -10.30 -11.60 6.55
N SER A 151 -9.90 -10.54 5.82
CA SER A 151 -10.46 -9.19 5.91
C SER A 151 -10.29 -8.51 7.29
N LYS A 152 -9.29 -8.94 8.07
CA LYS A 152 -9.00 -8.40 9.40
C LYS A 152 -7.51 -8.24 9.61
N TYR A 153 -7.14 -7.26 10.45
CA TYR A 153 -5.77 -7.17 10.95
C TYR A 153 -5.46 -8.33 11.90
N LYS A 154 -4.28 -8.87 11.77
CA LYS A 154 -3.76 -9.96 12.60
C LYS A 154 -2.37 -9.60 13.11
N LYS A 155 -2.00 -10.19 14.24
CA LYS A 155 -0.64 -10.17 14.77
C LYS A 155 -0.03 -11.56 14.57
N LEU A 156 1.25 -11.62 14.26
CA LEU A 156 2.00 -12.87 14.38
C LEU A 156 2.11 -13.24 15.86
N LEU A 157 1.88 -14.50 16.19
CA LEU A 157 2.06 -15.06 17.53
C LEU A 157 3.54 -15.06 17.93
#